data_eaa8a7b001660bf76bec911c1599b587
#
_entry.id   eaa8a7b001660bf76bec911c1599b587
#
_cell.length_a   1.000
_cell.length_b   1.000
_cell.length_c   1.000
_cell.angle_alpha   90.00
_cell.angle_beta   90.00
_cell.angle_gamma   90.00
#
_symmetry.space_group_name_H-M   'P 1'
#
loop_
_entity.id
_entity.type
_entity.pdbx_description
1 polymer ?
#
loop_
_entity_poly.entity_id
_entity_poly.type
_entity_poly.pdbx_seq_one_letter_code
_entity_poly.pdbx_strand_id
1 'polypeptide(L)'
;MEKQFPEFSAVLFDMDGVIFDTEKVVVACWQEVAKKYGIPHIEDTCRKCLGLNQEATVRIFLDTYGEDFPYAAYKQEMRELFFGPYYEQSLTVKKGGRELLAALKNAHIPVALATSTAQASVLKELKDAGIRDYFDQVVCG
;
A
#
# COMPACT_ATOMS: atom_id res chain seq x y z
N MET A 1 -27.17 -21.85 1.50
CA MET A 1 -26.19 -22.21 2.54
C MET A 1 -25.57 -20.91 3.07
N GLU A 2 -25.95 -20.52 4.26
CA GLU A 2 -25.25 -19.45 4.94
C GLU A 2 -23.82 -19.93 5.24
N LYS A 3 -22.83 -19.22 4.73
CA LYS A 3 -21.44 -19.45 5.12
C LYS A 3 -21.30 -19.05 6.58
N GLN A 4 -21.23 -20.01 7.46
CA GLN A 4 -20.92 -19.79 8.86
C GLN A 4 -19.43 -19.40 8.92
N PHE A 5 -19.15 -18.13 9.19
CA PHE A 5 -17.79 -17.71 9.46
C PHE A 5 -17.37 -18.21 10.85
N PRO A 6 -16.10 -18.60 11.03
CA PRO A 6 -15.62 -18.95 12.36
C PRO A 6 -15.77 -17.76 13.31
N GLU A 7 -16.07 -18.03 14.56
CA GLU A 7 -16.10 -17.01 15.62
C GLU A 7 -14.69 -16.41 15.77
N PHE A 8 -14.61 -15.10 15.89
CA PHE A 8 -13.37 -14.37 16.14
C PHE A 8 -13.59 -13.31 17.22
N SER A 9 -12.58 -13.04 18.01
CA SER A 9 -12.64 -12.11 19.14
C SER A 9 -11.92 -10.79 18.89
N ALA A 10 -11.16 -10.69 17.80
CA ALA A 10 -10.43 -9.49 17.39
C ALA A 10 -10.14 -9.53 15.89
N VAL A 11 -9.86 -8.37 15.30
CA VAL A 11 -9.43 -8.24 13.89
C VAL A 11 -8.12 -7.49 13.84
N LEU A 12 -7.16 -8.06 13.14
CA LEU A 12 -5.89 -7.44 12.82
C LEU A 12 -5.84 -7.11 11.33
N PHE A 13 -5.73 -5.81 11.01
CA PHE A 13 -5.63 -5.34 9.64
C PHE A 13 -4.18 -5.07 9.24
N ASP A 14 -3.84 -5.45 8.02
CA ASP A 14 -2.74 -4.82 7.29
C ASP A 14 -3.21 -3.45 6.76
N MET A 15 -2.28 -2.55 6.46
CA MET A 15 -2.60 -1.20 6.00
C MET A 15 -2.59 -1.08 4.49
N ASP A 16 -1.42 -1.30 3.89
CA ASP A 16 -1.19 -1.04 2.48
C ASP A 16 -1.89 -2.07 1.59
N GLY A 17 -2.71 -1.59 0.65
CA GLY A 17 -3.51 -2.46 -0.20
C GLY A 17 -4.73 -3.12 0.48
N VAL A 18 -4.91 -2.94 1.78
CA VAL A 18 -6.03 -3.48 2.58
C VAL A 18 -6.95 -2.36 3.06
N ILE A 19 -6.45 -1.45 3.88
CA ILE A 19 -7.20 -0.27 4.34
C ILE A 19 -7.14 0.84 3.30
N PHE A 20 -5.94 1.16 2.81
CA PHE A 20 -5.72 2.17 1.78
C PHE A 20 -5.45 1.55 0.41
N ASP A 21 -5.91 2.22 -0.63
CA ASP A 21 -5.67 1.84 -2.02
C ASP A 21 -4.29 2.33 -2.50
N THR A 22 -3.25 1.90 -1.81
CA THR A 22 -1.86 2.28 -2.10
C THR A 22 -1.34 1.72 -3.42
N GLU A 23 -1.88 0.61 -3.89
CA GLU A 23 -1.46 -0.01 -5.15
C GLU A 23 -1.68 0.93 -6.34
N LYS A 24 -2.82 1.65 -6.39
CA LYS A 24 -3.08 2.62 -7.46
C LYS A 24 -2.06 3.76 -7.46
N VAL A 25 -1.70 4.24 -6.28
CA VAL A 25 -0.70 5.31 -6.13
C VAL A 25 0.67 4.82 -6.57
N VAL A 26 1.06 3.62 -6.17
CA VAL A 26 2.32 2.99 -6.60
C VAL A 26 2.38 2.86 -8.12
N VAL A 27 1.33 2.31 -8.75
CA VAL A 27 1.26 2.16 -10.21
C VAL A 27 1.36 3.51 -10.90
N ALA A 28 0.66 4.55 -10.42
CA ALA A 28 0.74 5.89 -10.98
C ALA A 28 2.16 6.48 -10.89
N CYS A 29 2.86 6.30 -9.78
CA CYS A 29 4.25 6.70 -9.62
C CYS A 29 5.16 5.97 -10.61
N TRP A 30 4.99 4.67 -10.76
CA TRP A 30 5.77 3.87 -11.70
C TRP A 30 5.57 4.33 -13.14
N GLN A 31 4.33 4.61 -13.53
CA GLN A 31 4.00 5.13 -14.87
C GLN A 31 4.63 6.51 -15.12
N GLU A 32 4.59 7.40 -14.14
CA GLU A 32 5.14 8.74 -14.28
C GLU A 32 6.66 8.73 -14.47
N VAL A 33 7.38 7.97 -13.63
CA VAL A 33 8.82 7.82 -13.75
C VAL A 33 9.19 7.05 -15.03
N ALA A 34 8.40 6.04 -15.43
CA ALA A 34 8.61 5.30 -16.67
C ALA A 34 8.63 6.20 -17.91
N LYS A 35 7.76 7.21 -17.96
CA LYS A 35 7.76 8.20 -19.07
C LYS A 35 9.10 8.92 -19.20
N LYS A 36 9.67 9.31 -18.06
CA LYS A 36 10.98 9.99 -18.03
C LYS A 36 12.11 9.09 -18.54
N TYR A 37 12.06 7.81 -18.23
CA TYR A 37 13.05 6.82 -18.66
C TYR A 37 12.76 6.23 -20.05
N GLY A 38 11.64 6.58 -20.67
CA GLY A 38 11.24 6.05 -21.99
C GLY A 38 10.98 4.54 -22.00
N ILE A 39 10.61 3.96 -20.88
CA ILE A 39 10.35 2.52 -20.76
C ILE A 39 8.88 2.19 -21.04
N PRO A 40 8.60 1.23 -21.95
CA PRO A 40 7.26 0.82 -22.28
C PRO A 40 6.74 -0.23 -21.31
N HIS A 41 5.41 -0.38 -21.27
CA HIS A 41 4.72 -1.49 -20.58
C HIS A 41 5.08 -1.69 -19.11
N ILE A 42 5.35 -0.60 -18.41
CA ILE A 42 5.74 -0.64 -16.99
C ILE A 42 4.70 -1.33 -16.10
N GLU A 43 3.41 -1.27 -16.46
CA GLU A 43 2.34 -1.92 -15.70
C GLU A 43 2.51 -3.44 -15.65
N ASP A 44 2.91 -4.06 -16.75
CA ASP A 44 3.15 -5.50 -16.81
C ASP A 44 4.35 -5.89 -15.93
N THR A 45 5.38 -5.06 -15.92
CA THR A 45 6.54 -5.25 -15.04
C THR A 45 6.16 -5.06 -13.58
N CYS A 46 5.36 -4.04 -13.25
CA CYS A 46 4.81 -3.85 -11.90
C CYS A 46 4.06 -5.08 -11.41
N ARG A 47 3.17 -5.63 -12.23
CA ARG A 47 2.38 -6.82 -11.86
C ARG A 47 3.27 -8.02 -11.54
N LYS A 48 4.35 -8.21 -12.29
CA LYS A 48 5.32 -9.29 -12.04
C LYS A 48 6.09 -9.09 -10.72
N CYS A 49 6.23 -7.84 -10.27
CA CYS A 49 6.95 -7.49 -9.05
C CYS A 49 6.09 -7.53 -7.78
N LEU A 50 4.76 -7.64 -7.92
CA LEU A 50 3.86 -7.67 -6.76
C LEU A 50 4.18 -8.85 -5.84
N GLY A 51 4.35 -8.56 -4.55
CA GLY A 51 4.63 -9.56 -3.52
C GLY A 51 6.07 -10.08 -3.51
N LEU A 52 6.94 -9.59 -4.38
CA LEU A 52 8.35 -9.99 -4.42
C LEU A 52 9.22 -9.13 -3.50
N ASN A 53 10.32 -9.72 -3.05
CA ASN A 53 11.37 -8.99 -2.36
C ASN A 53 12.15 -8.07 -3.32
N GLN A 54 13.01 -7.22 -2.76
CA GLN A 54 13.76 -6.26 -3.55
C GLN A 54 14.69 -6.90 -4.58
N GLU A 55 15.38 -7.97 -4.23
CA GLU A 55 16.32 -8.66 -5.12
C GLU A 55 15.63 -9.23 -6.35
N ALA A 56 14.52 -9.94 -6.16
CA ALA A 56 13.71 -10.48 -7.26
C ALA A 56 13.12 -9.37 -8.14
N THR A 57 12.71 -8.25 -7.54
CA THR A 57 12.22 -7.09 -8.29
C THR A 57 13.31 -6.48 -9.17
N VAL A 58 14.52 -6.27 -8.63
CA VAL A 58 15.66 -5.79 -9.41
C VAL A 58 15.92 -6.71 -10.60
N ARG A 59 15.94 -8.03 -10.38
CA ARG A 59 16.18 -9.01 -11.45
C ARG A 59 15.16 -8.89 -12.58
N ILE A 60 13.87 -8.77 -12.26
CA ILE A 60 12.82 -8.58 -13.26
C ILE A 60 13.04 -7.32 -14.09
N PHE A 61 13.47 -6.21 -13.47
CA PHE A 61 13.77 -4.99 -14.22
C PHE A 61 14.95 -5.14 -15.14
N LEU A 62 16.05 -5.75 -14.70
CA LEU A 62 17.24 -5.97 -15.51
C LEU A 62 16.95 -6.94 -16.66
N ASP A 63 16.19 -8.01 -16.41
CA ASP A 63 15.78 -8.97 -17.44
C ASP A 63 14.85 -8.33 -18.49
N THR A 64 14.03 -7.36 -18.08
CA THR A 64 13.04 -6.72 -18.97
C THR A 64 13.63 -5.56 -19.76
N TYR A 65 14.46 -4.73 -19.11
CA TYR A 65 14.94 -3.46 -19.68
C TYR A 65 16.44 -3.42 -19.95
N GLY A 66 17.18 -4.48 -19.61
CA GLY A 66 18.62 -4.62 -19.83
C GLY A 66 19.44 -4.50 -18.55
N GLU A 67 20.61 -5.12 -18.54
CA GLU A 67 21.53 -5.15 -17.38
C GLU A 67 22.05 -3.76 -16.99
N ASP A 68 22.05 -2.79 -17.92
CA ASP A 68 22.47 -1.41 -17.68
C ASP A 68 21.32 -0.51 -17.18
N PHE A 69 20.12 -1.06 -16.94
CA PHE A 69 19.00 -0.27 -16.47
C PHE A 69 19.27 0.32 -15.08
N PRO A 70 19.15 1.65 -14.90
CA PRO A 70 19.52 2.31 -13.65
C PRO A 70 18.42 2.16 -12.59
N TYR A 71 18.15 0.93 -12.15
CA TYR A 71 17.06 0.59 -11.24
C TYR A 71 17.10 1.40 -9.93
N ALA A 72 18.31 1.63 -9.37
CA ALA A 72 18.44 2.38 -8.10
C ALA A 72 17.94 3.83 -8.24
N ALA A 73 18.30 4.50 -9.33
CA ALA A 73 17.84 5.86 -9.63
C ALA A 73 16.33 5.88 -9.91
N TYR A 74 15.84 4.94 -10.70
CA TYR A 74 14.41 4.77 -10.97
C TYR A 74 13.59 4.60 -9.69
N LYS A 75 14.04 3.70 -8.81
CA LYS A 75 13.39 3.45 -7.52
C LYS A 75 13.40 4.67 -6.61
N GLN A 76 14.51 5.41 -6.59
CA GLN A 76 14.62 6.63 -5.79
C GLN A 76 13.62 7.69 -6.25
N GLU A 77 13.52 7.95 -7.54
CA GLU A 77 12.55 8.90 -8.10
C GLU A 77 11.11 8.47 -7.84
N MET A 78 10.84 7.17 -7.96
CA MET A 78 9.52 6.62 -7.65
C MET A 78 9.16 6.85 -6.17
N ARG A 79 10.11 6.65 -5.25
CA ARG A 79 9.89 6.90 -3.82
C ARG A 79 9.64 8.38 -3.52
N GLU A 80 10.38 9.28 -4.16
CA GLU A 80 10.20 10.72 -3.99
C GLU A 80 8.82 11.17 -4.47
N LEU A 81 8.34 10.64 -5.58
CA LEU A 81 6.97 10.87 -6.03
C LEU A 81 5.93 10.29 -5.07
N PHE A 82 6.13 9.05 -4.64
CA PHE A 82 5.18 8.37 -3.75
C PHE A 82 5.04 9.11 -2.42
N PHE A 83 6.16 9.41 -1.75
CA PHE A 83 6.15 10.09 -0.45
C PHE A 83 6.02 11.62 -0.53
N GLY A 84 5.99 12.20 -1.71
CA GLY A 84 5.77 13.59 -1.99
C GLY A 84 4.34 13.88 -2.46
N PRO A 85 4.18 14.36 -3.70
CA PRO A 85 2.89 14.88 -4.19
C PRO A 85 1.76 13.86 -4.23
N TYR A 86 2.06 12.59 -4.51
CA TYR A 86 1.04 11.55 -4.62
C TYR A 86 0.52 11.08 -3.26
N TYR A 87 1.42 11.01 -2.28
CA TYR A 87 1.08 10.56 -0.93
C TYR A 87 0.15 11.54 -0.21
N GLU A 88 0.39 12.84 -0.38
CA GLU A 88 -0.42 13.87 0.27
C GLU A 88 -1.83 14.02 -0.32
N GLN A 89 -2.04 13.58 -1.56
CA GLN A 89 -3.28 13.86 -2.30
C GLN A 89 -4.16 12.62 -2.54
N SER A 90 -3.66 11.39 -2.36
CA SER A 90 -4.27 10.25 -3.08
C SER A 90 -4.56 9.02 -2.26
N LEU A 91 -4.24 8.96 -0.96
CA LEU A 91 -4.56 7.80 -0.15
C LEU A 91 -6.04 7.79 0.23
N THR A 92 -6.80 7.00 -0.49
CA THR A 92 -8.21 6.77 -0.20
C THR A 92 -8.39 5.45 0.55
N VAL A 93 -9.28 5.47 1.54
CA VAL A 93 -9.74 4.23 2.17
C VAL A 93 -10.48 3.38 1.15
N LYS A 94 -10.14 2.12 1.05
CA LYS A 94 -10.81 1.19 0.14
C LYS A 94 -12.32 1.14 0.42
N LYS A 95 -13.09 0.93 -0.64
CA LYS A 95 -14.55 0.78 -0.57
C LYS A 95 -14.92 -0.30 0.45
N GLY A 96 -15.84 0.03 1.34
CA GLY A 96 -16.27 -0.87 2.43
C GLY A 96 -15.39 -0.82 3.67
N GLY A 97 -14.21 -0.19 3.62
CA GLY A 97 -13.30 -0.14 4.75
C GLY A 97 -13.86 0.63 5.96
N ARG A 98 -14.43 1.81 5.71
CA ARG A 98 -15.04 2.62 6.79
C ARG A 98 -16.25 1.93 7.40
N GLU A 99 -17.08 1.34 6.57
CA GLU A 99 -18.29 0.62 6.97
C GLU A 99 -17.92 -0.61 7.80
N LEU A 100 -16.89 -1.34 7.42
CA LEU A 100 -16.39 -2.49 8.18
C LEU A 100 -15.83 -2.06 9.55
N LEU A 101 -14.99 -1.04 9.59
CA LEU A 101 -14.44 -0.50 10.84
C LEU A 101 -15.55 -0.04 11.79
N ALA A 102 -16.55 0.66 11.27
CA ALA A 102 -17.71 1.11 12.06
C ALA A 102 -18.53 -0.09 12.58
N ALA A 103 -18.76 -1.10 11.76
CA ALA A 103 -19.48 -2.31 12.16
C ALA A 103 -18.75 -3.07 13.26
N LEU A 104 -17.42 -3.21 13.16
CA LEU A 104 -16.61 -3.86 14.19
C LEU A 104 -16.66 -3.09 15.52
N LYS A 105 -16.57 -1.76 15.46
CA LYS A 105 -16.69 -0.91 16.64
C LYS A 105 -18.06 -1.04 17.31
N ASN A 106 -19.14 -1.02 16.54
CA ASN A 106 -20.49 -1.20 17.05
C ASN A 106 -20.72 -2.60 17.66
N ALA A 107 -20.04 -3.60 17.14
CA ALA A 107 -20.06 -4.97 17.68
C ALA A 107 -19.11 -5.15 18.88
N HIS A 108 -18.41 -4.11 19.32
CA HIS A 108 -17.41 -4.15 20.39
C HIS A 108 -16.28 -5.15 20.14
N ILE A 109 -15.92 -5.38 18.88
CA ILE A 109 -14.81 -6.25 18.48
C ILE A 109 -13.53 -5.42 18.43
N PRO A 110 -12.49 -5.76 19.21
CA PRO A 110 -11.20 -5.06 19.18
C PRO A 110 -10.57 -5.11 17.78
N VAL A 111 -9.99 -3.97 17.37
CA VAL A 111 -9.36 -3.81 16.06
C VAL A 111 -7.95 -3.29 16.22
N ALA A 112 -6.99 -3.93 15.57
CA ALA A 112 -5.62 -3.49 15.52
C ALA A 112 -5.14 -3.34 14.07
N LEU A 113 -4.15 -2.49 13.88
CA LEU A 113 -3.42 -2.32 12.62
C LEU A 113 -1.98 -2.81 12.80
N ALA A 114 -1.48 -3.60 11.86
CA ALA A 114 -0.08 -3.98 11.79
C ALA A 114 0.47 -3.69 10.38
N THR A 115 1.55 -2.91 10.31
CA THR A 115 2.15 -2.50 9.04
C THR A 115 3.66 -2.36 9.19
N SER A 116 4.41 -2.58 8.11
CA SER A 116 5.84 -2.28 8.03
C SER A 116 6.14 -0.80 7.73
N THR A 117 5.13 0.01 7.50
CA THR A 117 5.27 1.45 7.25
C THR A 117 5.67 2.19 8.52
N ALA A 118 6.52 3.21 8.38
CA ALA A 118 7.01 4.00 9.51
C ALA A 118 5.87 4.71 10.26
N GLN A 119 5.97 4.74 11.58
CA GLN A 119 4.94 5.23 12.50
C GLN A 119 4.42 6.63 12.16
N ALA A 120 5.32 7.57 11.86
CA ALA A 120 4.92 8.95 11.56
C ALA A 120 3.99 9.03 10.34
N SER A 121 4.28 8.24 9.30
CA SER A 121 3.44 8.14 8.11
C SER A 121 2.09 7.51 8.42
N VAL A 122 2.09 6.40 9.14
CA VAL A 122 0.86 5.68 9.52
C VAL A 122 -0.09 6.57 10.31
N LEU A 123 0.40 7.24 11.34
CA LEU A 123 -0.43 8.10 12.19
C LEU A 123 -0.99 9.29 11.40
N LYS A 124 -0.19 9.87 10.51
CA LYS A 124 -0.66 10.94 9.60
C LYS A 124 -1.79 10.45 8.71
N GLU A 125 -1.61 9.31 8.03
CA GLU A 125 -2.60 8.77 7.10
C GLU A 125 -3.91 8.40 7.79
N LEU A 126 -3.84 7.73 8.93
CA LEU A 126 -5.03 7.34 9.69
C LEU A 126 -5.80 8.59 10.18
N LYS A 127 -5.08 9.63 10.58
CA LYS A 127 -5.67 10.91 11.01
C LYS A 127 -6.32 11.64 9.84
N ASP A 128 -5.60 11.80 8.73
CA ASP A 128 -6.09 12.49 7.54
C ASP A 128 -7.32 11.79 6.95
N ALA A 129 -7.37 10.46 7.01
CA ALA A 129 -8.52 9.66 6.62
C ALA A 129 -9.67 9.68 7.65
N GLY A 130 -9.43 10.18 8.87
CA GLY A 130 -10.43 10.21 9.94
C GLY A 130 -10.80 8.82 10.48
N ILE A 131 -9.89 7.86 10.45
CA ILE A 131 -10.14 6.47 10.89
C ILE A 131 -9.25 6.00 12.04
N ARG A 132 -8.38 6.88 12.57
CA ARG A 132 -7.46 6.52 13.66
C ARG A 132 -8.18 5.93 14.88
N ASP A 133 -9.31 6.49 15.24
CA ASP A 133 -10.05 6.13 16.47
C ASP A 133 -10.77 4.79 16.39
N TYR A 134 -10.81 4.17 15.22
CA TYR A 134 -11.31 2.79 15.08
C TYR A 134 -10.32 1.74 15.56
N PHE A 135 -9.02 2.07 15.64
CA PHE A 135 -7.97 1.13 16.00
C PHE A 135 -7.61 1.25 17.47
N ASP A 136 -7.76 0.16 18.21
CA ASP A 136 -7.36 0.06 19.62
C ASP A 136 -5.84 0.01 19.76
N GLN A 137 -5.17 -0.64 18.79
CA GLN A 137 -3.71 -0.75 18.72
C GLN A 137 -3.23 -0.49 17.30
N VAL A 138 -2.07 0.16 17.17
CA VAL A 138 -1.37 0.40 15.91
C VAL A 138 0.09 -0.02 16.08
N VAL A 139 0.52 -1.02 15.33
CA VAL A 139 1.90 -1.53 15.31
C VAL A 139 2.53 -1.16 13.98
N CYS A 140 3.65 -0.45 14.03
CA CYS A 140 4.36 0.09 12.87
C CYS A 140 5.76 -0.50 12.75
N GLY A 141 6.35 -0.39 11.53
CA GLY A 141 7.75 -0.71 11.29
C GLY A 141 8.72 0.36 11.79
#